data_154f2e18cc133125ce8156b52780d6d6
#
_entry.id   154f2e18cc133125ce8156b52780d6d6
#
_cell.length_a   1.000
_cell.length_b   1.000
_cell.length_c   1.000
_cell.angle_alpha   90.00
_cell.angle_beta   90.00
_cell.angle_gamma   90.00
#
_symmetry.space_group_name_H-M   'P 1'
#
loop_
_entity.id
_entity.type
_entity.pdbx_description
1 polymer ?
#
loop_
_entity_poly.entity_id
_entity_poly.type
_entity_poly.pdbx_seq_one_letter_code
_entity_poly.pdbx_strand_id
1 'polypeptide(L)'
;YQFNDQALLHLEFSSPNNIARHAAQICDTVYDWLAFFSAQQDWPVLRREFQLLQQRQQEVGSALQLARRDAEQRAPDLSEKAVDALKALLQRMLPATQPSARHAWQLPAPNPFLATPKEPANAGLIRGQTSAHRGLRTFAQDRLRSRRDGSSAMSFSAELPTLDGEATVYLRWRLATTPASTLLPALEERLGTLKHDARQAGVELSFSAGGNDWLLKLHGFHTPLPAILEHALRALSAPAVDTFSPSPATPLMPIRQLLKRLPDASLQATDSVISDVAQCWASARWDGLAVGLPAATQPLISAALSKAPGTPDTNLPTLEHPAQRRWITEACDSSEHALLVFCPAPTGDLEAEAAWRLLAHLTHTPFFQQLRVEQQLGYAVFSGLRQLNGQVGLLFGVQSPHASCAEIFERIRTFLADLPTLITALDETSFIQARAALAQQFSPESLSGSQASELLWQAHVGGHPSGYLNTLYTALMKLNQRTTLKTAEHIAQPDCAWLCVATQPATESFFLGQS
;
A
#
# COMPACT_ATOMS: atom_id res chain seq x y z
N TYR A 1 -13.31 -5.17 -28.93
CA TYR A 1 -12.47 -6.11 -29.70
C TYR A 1 -12.68 -5.87 -31.19
N GLN A 2 -11.59 -5.81 -31.96
CA GLN A 2 -11.61 -5.62 -33.40
C GLN A 2 -11.09 -6.89 -34.08
N PHE A 3 -11.83 -7.42 -35.06
CA PHE A 3 -11.48 -8.61 -35.80
C PHE A 3 -12.09 -8.56 -37.21
N ASN A 4 -11.31 -8.78 -38.28
CA ASN A 4 -11.74 -8.80 -39.67
C ASN A 4 -12.65 -7.61 -40.05
N ASP A 5 -12.20 -6.38 -39.80
CA ASP A 5 -12.92 -5.13 -40.05
C ASP A 5 -14.28 -5.00 -39.31
N GLN A 6 -14.52 -5.86 -38.34
CA GLN A 6 -15.66 -5.79 -37.43
C GLN A 6 -15.20 -5.39 -36.03
N ALA A 7 -16.01 -4.62 -35.33
CA ALA A 7 -15.77 -4.24 -33.94
C ALA A 7 -16.87 -4.79 -33.04
N LEU A 8 -16.47 -5.44 -31.96
CA LEU A 8 -17.36 -5.83 -30.87
C LEU A 8 -17.23 -4.82 -29.73
N LEU A 9 -18.33 -4.13 -29.43
CA LEU A 9 -18.42 -3.31 -28.21
C LEU A 9 -18.84 -4.22 -27.06
N HIS A 10 -17.98 -4.32 -26.05
CA HIS A 10 -18.24 -5.03 -24.81
C HIS A 10 -18.45 -4.01 -23.69
N LEU A 11 -19.63 -4.07 -23.04
CA LEU A 11 -19.96 -3.29 -21.85
C LEU A 11 -20.05 -4.27 -20.68
N GLU A 12 -19.23 -4.03 -19.65
CA GLU A 12 -19.20 -4.85 -18.45
C GLU A 12 -19.77 -4.06 -17.26
N PHE A 13 -20.70 -4.67 -16.56
CA PHE A 13 -21.32 -4.13 -15.37
C PHE A 13 -21.17 -5.12 -14.22
N SER A 14 -20.68 -4.66 -13.09
CA SER A 14 -20.57 -5.45 -11.86
C SER A 14 -21.65 -5.03 -10.85
N SER A 15 -22.23 -5.99 -10.17
CA SER A 15 -23.18 -5.75 -9.09
C SER A 15 -22.77 -6.57 -7.87
N PRO A 16 -22.81 -6.01 -6.65
CA PRO A 16 -22.52 -6.75 -5.42
C PRO A 16 -23.60 -7.78 -5.06
N ASN A 17 -24.79 -7.69 -5.67
CA ASN A 17 -25.93 -8.56 -5.40
C ASN A 17 -26.02 -9.70 -6.41
N ASN A 18 -26.79 -10.74 -6.08
CA ASN A 18 -27.02 -11.88 -6.95
C ASN A 18 -27.64 -11.46 -8.29
N ILE A 19 -26.82 -11.38 -9.33
CA ILE A 19 -27.14 -10.87 -10.67
C ILE A 19 -28.29 -11.65 -11.32
N ALA A 20 -28.37 -12.94 -11.08
CA ALA A 20 -29.39 -13.81 -11.74
C ALA A 20 -30.83 -13.37 -11.44
N ARG A 21 -31.11 -12.81 -10.26
CA ARG A 21 -32.43 -12.31 -9.87
C ARG A 21 -32.76 -10.93 -10.41
N HIS A 22 -31.76 -10.17 -10.86
CA HIS A 22 -31.90 -8.77 -11.26
C HIS A 22 -31.45 -8.50 -12.72
N ALA A 23 -31.19 -9.54 -13.50
CA ALA A 23 -30.65 -9.40 -14.87
C ALA A 23 -31.51 -8.49 -15.75
N ALA A 24 -32.83 -8.62 -15.73
CA ALA A 24 -33.73 -7.77 -16.49
C ALA A 24 -33.65 -6.30 -16.04
N GLN A 25 -33.62 -6.05 -14.72
CA GLN A 25 -33.53 -4.72 -14.17
C GLN A 25 -32.17 -4.07 -14.51
N ILE A 26 -31.08 -4.83 -14.51
CA ILE A 26 -29.76 -4.36 -14.93
C ILE A 26 -29.79 -3.97 -16.42
N CYS A 27 -30.35 -4.81 -17.29
CA CYS A 27 -30.49 -4.50 -18.72
C CYS A 27 -31.32 -3.22 -18.94
N ASP A 28 -32.44 -3.06 -18.26
CA ASP A 28 -33.26 -1.86 -18.34
C ASP A 28 -32.48 -0.61 -17.89
N THR A 29 -31.72 -0.71 -16.81
CA THR A 29 -30.88 0.37 -16.29
C THR A 29 -29.78 0.74 -17.27
N VAL A 30 -29.14 -0.24 -17.91
CA VAL A 30 -28.13 -0.04 -18.95
C VAL A 30 -28.74 0.69 -20.16
N TYR A 31 -29.90 0.28 -20.64
CA TYR A 31 -30.57 0.95 -21.75
C TYR A 31 -30.98 2.38 -21.41
N ASP A 32 -31.47 2.61 -20.19
CA ASP A 32 -31.80 3.95 -19.69
C ASP A 32 -30.54 4.85 -19.67
N TRP A 33 -29.41 4.32 -19.19
CA TRP A 33 -28.13 5.03 -19.22
C TRP A 33 -27.63 5.28 -20.65
N LEU A 34 -27.71 4.31 -21.55
CA LEU A 34 -27.31 4.48 -22.95
C LEU A 34 -28.15 5.56 -23.66
N ALA A 35 -29.46 5.59 -23.38
CA ALA A 35 -30.34 6.64 -23.88
C ALA A 35 -29.93 8.02 -23.38
N PHE A 36 -29.66 8.16 -22.08
CA PHE A 36 -29.14 9.38 -21.49
C PHE A 36 -27.81 9.80 -22.13
N PHE A 37 -26.85 8.87 -22.27
CA PHE A 37 -25.52 9.19 -22.82
C PHE A 37 -25.60 9.55 -24.31
N SER A 38 -26.44 8.90 -25.10
CA SER A 38 -26.63 9.22 -26.52
C SER A 38 -27.21 10.61 -26.75
N ALA A 39 -27.95 11.14 -25.78
CA ALA A 39 -28.58 12.48 -25.82
C ALA A 39 -27.65 13.63 -25.38
N GLN A 40 -26.40 13.30 -24.97
CA GLN A 40 -25.46 14.34 -24.49
C GLN A 40 -25.10 15.36 -25.58
N GLN A 41 -25.02 16.61 -25.18
CA GLN A 41 -24.63 17.74 -26.06
C GLN A 41 -23.20 18.21 -25.82
N ASP A 42 -22.63 17.94 -24.63
CA ASP A 42 -21.32 18.47 -24.18
C ASP A 42 -20.12 17.66 -24.72
N TRP A 43 -20.21 17.20 -25.96
CA TRP A 43 -19.15 16.43 -26.60
C TRP A 43 -17.79 17.14 -26.66
N PRO A 44 -17.69 18.48 -26.79
CA PRO A 44 -16.40 19.15 -26.73
C PRO A 44 -15.68 18.97 -25.38
N VAL A 45 -16.44 18.99 -24.26
CA VAL A 45 -15.89 18.76 -22.91
C VAL A 45 -15.41 17.32 -22.77
N LEU A 46 -16.24 16.33 -23.17
CA LEU A 46 -15.89 14.91 -23.14
C LEU A 46 -14.66 14.59 -24.02
N ARG A 47 -14.56 15.20 -25.21
CA ARG A 47 -13.38 15.05 -26.08
C ARG A 47 -12.12 15.57 -25.41
N ARG A 48 -12.19 16.74 -24.79
CA ARG A 48 -11.04 17.33 -24.09
C ARG A 48 -10.59 16.46 -22.93
N GLU A 49 -11.50 15.96 -22.14
CA GLU A 49 -11.19 15.05 -21.04
C GLU A 49 -10.56 13.76 -21.55
N PHE A 50 -11.12 13.17 -22.62
CA PHE A 50 -10.54 12.00 -23.28
C PHE A 50 -9.11 12.27 -23.78
N GLN A 51 -8.83 13.42 -24.38
CA GLN A 51 -7.49 13.81 -24.82
C GLN A 51 -6.51 13.88 -23.63
N LEU A 52 -6.92 14.51 -22.53
CA LEU A 52 -6.10 14.59 -21.32
C LEU A 52 -5.82 13.20 -20.72
N LEU A 53 -6.82 12.33 -20.69
CA LEU A 53 -6.66 10.93 -20.27
C LEU A 53 -5.67 10.20 -21.16
N GLN A 54 -5.79 10.34 -22.49
CA GLN A 54 -4.89 9.68 -23.45
C GLN A 54 -3.45 10.20 -23.30
N GLN A 55 -3.28 11.51 -23.15
CA GLN A 55 -1.97 12.12 -22.91
C GLN A 55 -1.36 11.58 -21.62
N ARG A 56 -2.13 11.56 -20.52
CA ARG A 56 -1.67 11.04 -19.23
C ARG A 56 -1.29 9.56 -19.33
N GLN A 57 -2.08 8.75 -20.02
CA GLN A 57 -1.75 7.33 -20.25
C GLN A 57 -0.47 7.13 -21.06
N GLN A 58 -0.13 8.05 -21.96
CA GLN A 58 1.16 8.02 -22.67
C GLN A 58 2.33 8.31 -21.74
N GLU A 59 2.15 9.24 -20.80
CA GLU A 59 3.19 9.62 -19.84
C GLU A 59 3.42 8.52 -18.77
N VAL A 60 2.34 7.81 -18.34
CA VAL A 60 2.36 6.79 -17.27
C VAL A 60 2.65 5.38 -17.78
N GLY A 61 2.36 5.12 -19.04
CA GLY A 61 2.38 3.75 -19.58
C GLY A 61 3.77 3.13 -19.52
N SER A 62 3.86 1.91 -18.96
CA SER A 62 5.06 1.09 -19.13
C SER A 62 5.36 0.84 -20.62
N ALA A 63 6.61 0.55 -20.95
CA ALA A 63 7.03 0.26 -22.34
C ALA A 63 6.13 -0.81 -23.00
N LEU A 64 5.72 -1.84 -22.24
CA LEU A 64 4.81 -2.88 -22.73
C LEU A 64 3.40 -2.36 -22.99
N GLN A 65 2.87 -1.49 -22.12
CA GLN A 65 1.55 -0.88 -22.31
C GLN A 65 1.53 0.06 -23.50
N LEU A 66 2.60 0.84 -23.70
CA LEU A 66 2.75 1.73 -24.85
C LEU A 66 2.88 0.93 -26.14
N ALA A 67 3.72 -0.11 -26.17
CA ALA A 67 3.86 -1.00 -27.33
C ALA A 67 2.54 -1.70 -27.70
N ARG A 68 1.76 -2.15 -26.71
CA ARG A 68 0.43 -2.73 -26.93
C ARG A 68 -0.55 -1.71 -27.51
N ARG A 69 -0.55 -0.49 -26.99
CA ARG A 69 -1.38 0.61 -27.49
C ARG A 69 -1.06 0.96 -28.92
N ASP A 70 0.24 1.04 -29.26
CA ASP A 70 0.68 1.30 -30.62
C ASP A 70 0.30 0.16 -31.57
N ALA A 71 0.44 -1.09 -31.13
CA ALA A 71 0.02 -2.26 -31.89
C ALA A 71 -1.51 -2.30 -32.11
N GLU A 72 -2.31 -1.83 -31.15
CA GLU A 72 -3.76 -1.70 -31.25
C GLU A 72 -4.19 -0.45 -32.05
N GLN A 73 -3.26 0.39 -32.51
CA GLN A 73 -3.49 1.63 -33.26
C GLN A 73 -4.52 2.56 -32.59
N ARG A 74 -4.49 2.65 -31.26
CA ARG A 74 -5.42 3.49 -30.51
C ARG A 74 -5.20 4.96 -30.85
N ALA A 75 -6.25 5.62 -31.31
CA ALA A 75 -6.21 7.03 -31.64
C ALA A 75 -5.92 7.88 -30.38
N PRO A 76 -5.05 8.92 -30.50
CA PRO A 76 -4.71 9.78 -29.37
C PRO A 76 -5.85 10.71 -28.99
N ASP A 77 -6.80 10.93 -29.87
CA ASP A 77 -7.96 11.79 -29.65
C ASP A 77 -9.25 11.21 -30.25
N LEU A 78 -10.36 11.79 -29.87
CA LEU A 78 -11.68 11.46 -30.39
C LEU A 78 -12.07 12.49 -31.48
N SER A 79 -11.85 12.16 -32.75
CA SER A 79 -12.21 13.05 -33.86
C SER A 79 -13.74 13.29 -33.95
N GLU A 80 -14.17 14.33 -34.67
CA GLU A 80 -15.60 14.59 -34.89
C GLU A 80 -16.30 13.40 -35.56
N LYS A 81 -15.65 12.82 -36.58
CA LYS A 81 -16.15 11.61 -37.24
C LYS A 81 -16.32 10.44 -36.29
N ALA A 82 -15.39 10.27 -35.33
CA ALA A 82 -15.48 9.22 -34.32
C ALA A 82 -16.63 9.49 -33.35
N VAL A 83 -16.87 10.74 -32.97
CA VAL A 83 -18.04 11.13 -32.15
C VAL A 83 -19.35 10.83 -32.87
N ASP A 84 -19.46 11.17 -34.16
CA ASP A 84 -20.65 10.91 -34.94
C ASP A 84 -20.89 9.41 -35.12
N ALA A 85 -19.83 8.63 -35.37
CA ALA A 85 -19.89 7.19 -35.43
C ALA A 85 -20.34 6.57 -34.08
N LEU A 86 -19.83 7.09 -32.96
CA LEU A 86 -20.22 6.66 -31.62
C LEU A 86 -21.69 6.97 -31.34
N LYS A 87 -22.17 8.17 -31.69
CA LYS A 87 -23.59 8.53 -31.57
C LYS A 87 -24.48 7.61 -32.38
N ALA A 88 -24.12 7.33 -33.64
CA ALA A 88 -24.86 6.41 -34.50
C ALA A 88 -24.88 4.98 -33.93
N LEU A 89 -23.76 4.52 -33.36
CA LEU A 89 -23.68 3.23 -32.69
C LEU A 89 -24.59 3.16 -31.47
N LEU A 90 -24.52 4.16 -30.59
CA LEU A 90 -25.36 4.25 -29.39
C LEU A 90 -26.84 4.22 -29.73
N GLN A 91 -27.27 4.97 -30.76
CA GLN A 91 -28.66 4.95 -31.23
C GLN A 91 -29.11 3.58 -31.74
N ARG A 92 -28.22 2.84 -32.40
CA ARG A 92 -28.53 1.46 -32.87
C ARG A 92 -28.63 0.45 -31.73
N MET A 93 -27.97 0.71 -30.61
CA MET A 93 -28.02 -0.15 -29.42
C MET A 93 -29.30 0.03 -28.60
N LEU A 94 -30.01 1.14 -28.78
CA LEU A 94 -31.24 1.43 -28.06
C LEU A 94 -32.39 0.55 -28.61
N PRO A 95 -33.23 -0.02 -27.74
CA PRO A 95 -34.43 -0.76 -28.18
C PRO A 95 -35.40 0.18 -28.88
N ALA A 96 -36.21 -0.38 -29.83
CA ALA A 96 -37.21 0.39 -30.58
C ALA A 96 -38.27 1.06 -29.67
N THR A 97 -38.52 0.49 -28.50
CA THR A 97 -39.34 1.09 -27.45
C THR A 97 -38.39 1.78 -26.47
N GLN A 98 -38.40 3.10 -26.47
CA GLN A 98 -37.55 3.85 -25.53
C GLN A 98 -37.91 3.45 -24.09
N PRO A 99 -36.92 3.08 -23.25
CA PRO A 99 -37.17 2.87 -21.85
C PRO A 99 -37.66 4.21 -21.25
N SER A 100 -38.72 4.15 -20.44
CA SER A 100 -39.13 5.33 -19.68
C SER A 100 -38.01 5.69 -18.73
N ALA A 101 -37.52 6.92 -18.83
CA ALA A 101 -36.42 7.44 -17.99
C ALA A 101 -36.76 7.20 -16.51
N ARG A 102 -36.04 6.26 -15.88
CA ARG A 102 -36.27 5.86 -14.48
C ARG A 102 -35.31 6.55 -13.52
N HIS A 103 -34.18 7.06 -14.04
CA HIS A 103 -33.11 7.64 -13.24
C HIS A 103 -32.73 9.03 -13.74
N ALA A 104 -32.46 9.92 -12.82
CA ALA A 104 -31.87 11.24 -13.12
C ALA A 104 -30.36 11.10 -13.27
N TRP A 105 -29.91 10.62 -14.43
CA TRP A 105 -28.51 10.45 -14.73
C TRP A 105 -27.79 11.80 -14.86
N GLN A 106 -26.55 11.86 -14.40
CA GLN A 106 -25.65 12.98 -14.60
C GLN A 106 -24.27 12.43 -14.96
N LEU A 107 -23.58 13.10 -15.88
CA LEU A 107 -22.16 12.81 -16.09
C LEU A 107 -21.36 13.24 -14.86
N PRO A 108 -20.33 12.47 -14.49
CA PRO A 108 -19.42 12.91 -13.45
C PRO A 108 -18.77 14.24 -13.83
N ALA A 109 -18.42 15.05 -12.85
CA ALA A 109 -17.63 16.26 -13.10
C ALA A 109 -16.29 15.88 -13.74
N PRO A 110 -15.73 16.70 -14.63
CA PRO A 110 -14.40 16.45 -15.19
C PRO A 110 -13.35 16.25 -14.09
N ASN A 111 -12.48 15.28 -14.31
CA ASN A 111 -11.43 14.95 -13.34
C ASN A 111 -10.45 16.14 -13.19
N PRO A 112 -10.38 16.80 -12.02
CA PRO A 112 -9.55 17.98 -11.82
C PRO A 112 -8.06 17.71 -11.83
N PHE A 113 -7.65 16.44 -11.67
CA PHE A 113 -6.25 16.03 -11.57
C PHE A 113 -5.61 15.76 -12.94
N LEU A 114 -6.38 15.70 -14.02
CA LEU A 114 -5.88 15.55 -15.38
C LEU A 114 -5.35 16.86 -15.96
N ALA A 115 -5.92 17.99 -15.55
CA ALA A 115 -5.43 19.28 -15.97
C ALA A 115 -4.02 19.51 -15.42
N THR A 116 -3.10 19.98 -16.27
CA THR A 116 -1.82 20.50 -15.80
C THR A 116 -2.14 21.59 -14.77
N PRO A 117 -1.58 21.56 -13.55
CA PRO A 117 -1.77 22.65 -12.61
C PRO A 117 -1.41 23.95 -13.35
N LYS A 118 -2.34 24.88 -13.41
CA LYS A 118 -1.95 26.25 -13.77
C LYS A 118 -0.83 26.58 -12.81
N GLU A 119 0.37 26.86 -13.33
CA GLU A 119 1.45 27.41 -12.50
C GLU A 119 0.77 28.43 -11.58
N PRO A 120 0.94 28.33 -10.25
CA PRO A 120 0.35 29.30 -9.36
C PRO A 120 0.79 30.63 -9.92
N ALA A 121 -0.17 31.39 -10.43
CA ALA A 121 0.07 32.69 -11.08
C ALA A 121 1.04 33.37 -10.15
N ASN A 122 2.31 33.48 -10.54
CA ASN A 122 3.46 33.85 -9.75
C ASN A 122 2.94 34.67 -8.59
N ALA A 123 2.93 34.09 -7.36
CA ALA A 123 2.57 34.86 -6.18
C ALA A 123 3.59 35.97 -6.21
N GLY A 124 3.17 37.07 -6.81
CA GLY A 124 4.05 38.05 -7.42
C GLY A 124 5.12 38.34 -6.39
N LEU A 125 6.35 38.06 -6.73
CA LEU A 125 7.45 38.68 -6.05
C LEU A 125 7.01 40.14 -5.94
N ILE A 126 6.53 40.54 -4.75
CA ILE A 126 6.27 41.94 -4.46
C ILE A 126 7.66 42.57 -4.50
N ARG A 127 8.10 42.80 -5.73
CA ARG A 127 9.25 43.61 -6.05
C ARG A 127 8.82 45.02 -5.70
N GLY A 128 9.17 45.44 -4.48
CA GLY A 128 8.93 46.85 -4.16
C GLY A 128 8.65 47.19 -2.71
N GLN A 129 8.70 46.29 -1.78
CA GLN A 129 8.75 46.70 -0.37
C GLN A 129 10.19 46.62 0.15
N THR A 130 11.01 47.53 -0.33
CA THR A 130 12.22 47.92 0.37
C THR A 130 11.85 48.49 1.74
N SER A 131 12.00 47.67 2.78
CA SER A 131 12.57 47.97 4.07
C SER A 131 12.21 49.29 4.77
N ALA A 132 10.95 49.57 5.03
CA ALA A 132 10.61 50.58 6.05
C ALA A 132 10.25 50.01 7.43
N HIS A 133 10.14 48.68 7.59
CA HIS A 133 9.76 48.07 8.87
C HIS A 133 10.58 46.84 9.23
N ARG A 134 11.75 47.10 9.87
CA ARG A 134 12.56 46.05 10.52
C ARG A 134 11.79 45.26 11.59
N GLY A 135 10.68 45.78 12.11
CA GLY A 135 9.86 45.10 13.12
C GLY A 135 8.91 44.02 12.56
N LEU A 136 8.57 44.02 11.27
CA LEU A 136 7.69 43.01 10.66
C LEU A 136 8.42 41.71 10.24
N ARG A 137 9.76 41.70 10.27
CA ARG A 137 10.54 40.50 9.98
C ARG A 137 10.36 39.40 11.03
N THR A 138 10.12 39.74 12.29
CA THR A 138 9.85 38.80 13.36
C THR A 138 8.54 38.05 13.16
N PHE A 139 7.46 38.75 12.77
CA PHE A 139 6.17 38.11 12.52
C PHE A 139 6.15 37.17 11.30
N ALA A 140 6.89 37.52 10.24
CA ALA A 140 7.04 36.65 9.09
C ALA A 140 7.90 35.41 9.40
N GLN A 141 8.94 35.57 10.21
CA GLN A 141 9.78 34.46 10.68
C GLN A 141 9.04 33.56 11.66
N ASP A 142 8.22 34.12 12.54
CA ASP A 142 7.40 33.34 13.47
C ASP A 142 6.28 32.59 12.75
N ARG A 143 5.66 33.19 11.72
CA ARG A 143 4.73 32.48 10.83
C ARG A 143 5.41 31.41 9.96
N LEU A 144 6.67 31.62 9.57
CA LEU A 144 7.47 30.62 8.86
C LEU A 144 7.96 29.53 9.83
N ARG A 145 8.22 29.86 11.11
CA ARG A 145 8.52 28.89 12.16
C ARG A 145 7.29 28.05 12.52
N SER A 146 6.15 28.67 12.80
CA SER A 146 4.90 27.92 13.07
C SER A 146 4.43 27.08 11.86
N ARG A 147 4.72 27.52 10.62
CA ARG A 147 4.54 26.67 9.43
C ARG A 147 5.60 25.58 9.31
N ARG A 148 6.83 25.80 9.80
CA ARG A 148 7.87 24.76 9.88
C ARG A 148 7.54 23.70 10.92
N ASP A 149 6.93 24.08 12.03
CA ASP A 149 6.58 23.14 13.10
C ASP A 149 5.51 22.14 12.67
N GLY A 150 4.54 22.55 11.82
CA GLY A 150 3.57 21.62 11.21
C GLY A 150 4.14 20.76 10.08
N SER A 151 5.25 21.16 9.46
CA SER A 151 5.93 20.40 8.39
C SER A 151 7.06 19.50 8.90
N SER A 152 7.43 19.61 10.17
CA SER A 152 8.54 18.83 10.76
C SER A 152 8.23 17.33 10.87
N ALA A 153 6.96 16.95 10.97
CA ALA A 153 6.52 15.55 10.99
C ALA A 153 6.53 14.87 9.60
N MET A 154 6.73 15.64 8.51
CA MET A 154 6.93 15.11 7.17
C MET A 154 8.41 15.18 6.81
N SER A 155 9.01 14.02 6.59
CA SER A 155 10.38 13.89 6.10
C SER A 155 10.40 13.86 4.56
N PHE A 156 11.39 14.51 3.95
CA PHE A 156 11.59 14.48 2.50
C PHE A 156 12.92 13.78 2.21
N SER A 157 12.86 12.62 1.54
CA SER A 157 14.06 11.88 1.18
C SER A 157 14.60 12.35 -0.16
N ALA A 158 15.90 12.64 -0.18
CA ALA A 158 16.66 12.93 -1.40
C ALA A 158 17.43 11.70 -1.93
N GLU A 159 17.23 10.51 -1.35
CA GLU A 159 17.95 9.29 -1.72
C GLU A 159 17.59 8.76 -3.10
N LEU A 160 16.40 9.10 -3.57
CA LEU A 160 16.00 8.81 -4.95
C LEU A 160 15.86 10.13 -5.70
N PRO A 161 16.65 10.32 -6.77
CA PRO A 161 16.37 11.41 -7.69
C PRO A 161 14.98 11.20 -8.30
N THR A 162 14.35 12.29 -8.72
CA THR A 162 13.09 12.27 -9.47
C THR A 162 13.34 11.55 -10.80
N LEU A 163 13.19 10.23 -10.81
CA LEU A 163 13.25 9.43 -12.02
C LEU A 163 11.86 9.42 -12.62
N ASP A 164 11.75 9.75 -13.89
CA ASP A 164 10.52 9.66 -14.70
C ASP A 164 9.31 10.46 -14.17
N GLY A 165 9.53 11.45 -13.32
CA GLY A 165 8.45 12.29 -12.77
C GLY A 165 7.58 11.63 -11.71
N GLU A 166 7.95 10.45 -11.22
CA GLU A 166 7.23 9.73 -10.16
C GLU A 166 7.72 10.10 -8.76
N ALA A 167 6.81 10.06 -7.81
CA ALA A 167 7.10 10.24 -6.39
C ALA A 167 6.14 9.41 -5.53
N THR A 168 6.51 9.22 -4.27
CA THR A 168 5.66 8.53 -3.29
C THR A 168 5.51 9.39 -2.05
N VAL A 169 4.30 9.47 -1.53
CA VAL A 169 3.99 10.12 -0.25
C VAL A 169 3.34 9.10 0.66
N TYR A 170 3.93 8.91 1.83
CA TYR A 170 3.39 8.11 2.92
C TYR A 170 2.98 9.03 4.06
N LEU A 171 1.79 8.81 4.61
CA LEU A 171 1.31 9.49 5.81
C LEU A 171 0.72 8.44 6.74
N ARG A 172 1.33 8.30 7.93
CA ARG A 172 0.93 7.34 8.94
C ARG A 172 0.30 8.06 10.13
N TRP A 173 -0.85 7.56 10.56
CA TRP A 173 -1.46 7.94 11.82
C TRP A 173 -1.38 6.80 12.81
N ARG A 174 -0.76 7.04 13.94
CA ARG A 174 -0.79 6.15 15.09
C ARG A 174 -1.97 6.50 15.97
N LEU A 175 -2.83 5.51 16.17
CA LEU A 175 -4.01 5.64 17.01
C LEU A 175 -3.67 5.21 18.44
N ALA A 176 -4.20 5.94 19.45
CA ALA A 176 -3.97 5.63 20.85
C ALA A 176 -4.75 4.38 21.31
N THR A 177 -5.83 4.04 20.61
CA THR A 177 -6.74 2.94 20.93
C THR A 177 -7.15 2.20 19.66
N THR A 178 -7.63 0.97 19.82
CA THR A 178 -8.08 0.16 18.68
C THR A 178 -9.35 0.74 18.07
N PRO A 179 -9.38 1.08 16.77
CA PRO A 179 -10.58 1.53 16.09
C PRO A 179 -11.54 0.35 15.85
N ALA A 180 -12.85 0.63 15.84
CA ALA A 180 -13.84 -0.36 15.45
C ALA A 180 -13.58 -0.83 14.00
N SER A 181 -13.80 -2.12 13.75
CA SER A 181 -13.52 -2.76 12.44
C SER A 181 -14.31 -2.15 11.27
N THR A 182 -15.39 -1.43 11.55
CA THR A 182 -16.23 -0.75 10.55
C THR A 182 -15.66 0.60 10.10
N LEU A 183 -14.76 1.23 10.86
CA LEU A 183 -14.27 2.57 10.57
C LEU A 183 -13.37 2.61 9.33
N LEU A 184 -12.43 1.68 9.21
CA LEU A 184 -11.53 1.64 8.05
C LEU A 184 -12.30 1.46 6.74
N PRO A 185 -13.20 0.49 6.58
CA PRO A 185 -14.00 0.34 5.37
C PRO A 185 -14.85 1.58 5.04
N ALA A 186 -15.42 2.25 6.06
CA ALA A 186 -16.17 3.48 5.87
C ALA A 186 -15.30 4.64 5.35
N LEU A 187 -14.07 4.77 5.82
CA LEU A 187 -13.10 5.75 5.33
C LEU A 187 -12.60 5.39 3.92
N GLU A 188 -12.39 4.11 3.64
CA GLU A 188 -12.02 3.63 2.31
C GLU A 188 -13.10 3.91 1.25
N GLU A 189 -14.37 3.73 1.60
CA GLU A 189 -15.50 4.04 0.71
C GLU A 189 -15.55 5.53 0.36
N ARG A 190 -15.31 6.41 1.33
CA ARG A 190 -15.23 7.86 1.08
C ARG A 190 -14.13 8.25 0.10
N LEU A 191 -13.05 7.47 0.06
CA LEU A 191 -11.95 7.66 -0.88
C LEU A 191 -12.23 7.01 -2.24
N GLY A 192 -13.32 6.26 -2.42
CA GLY A 192 -13.58 5.46 -3.62
C GLY A 192 -13.54 6.26 -4.92
N THR A 193 -14.30 7.36 -5.00
CA THR A 193 -14.29 8.24 -6.17
C THR A 193 -12.91 8.88 -6.38
N LEU A 194 -12.29 9.37 -5.31
CA LEU A 194 -10.96 9.96 -5.38
C LEU A 194 -9.89 8.96 -5.83
N LYS A 195 -9.97 7.69 -5.38
CA LYS A 195 -9.07 6.61 -5.86
C LYS A 195 -9.18 6.41 -7.37
N HIS A 196 -10.40 6.48 -7.91
CA HIS A 196 -10.64 6.37 -9.34
C HIS A 196 -10.02 7.54 -10.10
N ASP A 197 -10.32 8.77 -9.69
CA ASP A 197 -9.82 9.99 -10.33
C ASP A 197 -8.29 10.11 -10.23
N ALA A 198 -7.72 9.76 -9.08
CA ALA A 198 -6.27 9.73 -8.89
C ALA A 198 -5.60 8.73 -9.85
N ARG A 199 -6.17 7.52 -10.00
CA ARG A 199 -5.64 6.50 -10.92
C ARG A 199 -5.66 7.00 -12.37
N GLN A 200 -6.72 7.68 -12.79
CA GLN A 200 -6.78 8.31 -14.11
C GLN A 200 -5.69 9.36 -14.31
N ALA A 201 -5.32 10.08 -13.24
CA ALA A 201 -4.25 11.06 -13.26
C ALA A 201 -2.84 10.44 -13.09
N GLY A 202 -2.73 9.12 -13.06
CA GLY A 202 -1.46 8.40 -12.92
C GLY A 202 -0.93 8.33 -11.49
N VAL A 203 -1.83 8.40 -10.50
CA VAL A 203 -1.49 8.27 -9.08
C VAL A 203 -2.31 7.13 -8.47
N GLU A 204 -1.62 6.16 -7.89
CA GLU A 204 -2.24 5.14 -7.06
C GLU A 204 -2.41 5.67 -5.64
N LEU A 205 -3.65 5.63 -5.14
CA LEU A 205 -4.00 6.02 -3.78
C LEU A 205 -4.49 4.79 -3.03
N SER A 206 -3.85 4.48 -1.90
CA SER A 206 -4.29 3.43 -0.99
C SER A 206 -4.41 3.97 0.44
N PHE A 207 -5.39 3.46 1.17
CA PHE A 207 -5.57 3.70 2.58
C PHE A 207 -5.74 2.35 3.26
N SER A 208 -4.96 2.07 4.29
CA SER A 208 -4.91 0.75 4.93
C SER A 208 -4.66 0.88 6.43
N ALA A 209 -4.90 -0.20 7.15
CA ALA A 209 -4.58 -0.32 8.57
C ALA A 209 -3.62 -1.49 8.80
N GLY A 210 -2.76 -1.36 9.79
CA GLY A 210 -1.89 -2.42 10.26
C GLY A 210 -1.49 -2.14 11.72
N GLY A 211 -1.95 -2.98 12.63
CA GLY A 211 -1.83 -2.69 14.06
C GLY A 211 -2.64 -1.45 14.44
N ASN A 212 -2.03 -0.57 15.21
CA ASN A 212 -2.66 0.71 15.61
C ASN A 212 -2.36 1.84 14.61
N ASP A 213 -1.78 1.54 13.46
CA ASP A 213 -1.42 2.54 12.46
C ASP A 213 -2.40 2.51 11.28
N TRP A 214 -2.87 3.67 10.87
CA TRP A 214 -3.50 3.89 9.57
C TRP A 214 -2.50 4.52 8.62
N LEU A 215 -2.45 4.04 7.40
CA LEU A 215 -1.49 4.46 6.37
C LEU A 215 -2.21 4.94 5.12
N LEU A 216 -1.98 6.18 4.74
CA LEU A 216 -2.30 6.72 3.42
C LEU A 216 -1.03 6.71 2.57
N LYS A 217 -1.08 6.05 1.41
CA LYS A 217 0.01 6.01 0.44
C LYS A 217 -0.49 6.55 -0.89
N LEU A 218 0.26 7.48 -1.45
CA LEU A 218 0.10 7.97 -2.81
C LEU A 218 1.38 7.69 -3.59
N HIS A 219 1.28 7.07 -4.75
CA HIS A 219 2.43 6.74 -5.61
C HIS A 219 2.11 7.06 -7.06
N GLY A 220 2.99 7.73 -7.75
CA GLY A 220 2.85 8.07 -9.16
C GLY A 220 3.36 9.45 -9.50
N PHE A 221 2.80 10.11 -10.51
CA PHE A 221 3.25 11.43 -10.93
C PHE A 221 3.23 12.47 -9.81
N HIS A 222 4.35 13.16 -9.63
CA HIS A 222 4.49 14.16 -8.57
C HIS A 222 3.58 15.39 -8.78
N THR A 223 3.21 15.70 -10.02
CA THR A 223 2.44 16.91 -10.36
C THR A 223 1.05 16.95 -9.72
N PRO A 224 0.18 15.92 -9.82
CA PRO A 224 -1.13 15.91 -9.18
C PRO A 224 -1.11 15.53 -7.69
N LEU A 225 -0.01 14.99 -7.17
CA LEU A 225 0.08 14.50 -5.79
C LEU A 225 -0.39 15.51 -4.72
N PRO A 226 0.02 16.80 -4.74
CA PRO A 226 -0.42 17.74 -3.70
C PRO A 226 -1.93 17.95 -3.68
N ALA A 227 -2.55 18.06 -4.85
CA ALA A 227 -4.00 18.25 -4.95
C ALA A 227 -4.76 16.99 -4.51
N ILE A 228 -4.30 15.81 -4.94
CA ILE A 228 -4.89 14.53 -4.52
C ILE A 228 -4.75 14.33 -3.02
N LEU A 229 -3.57 14.61 -2.44
CA LEU A 229 -3.36 14.56 -0.99
C LEU A 229 -4.32 15.47 -0.24
N GLU A 230 -4.46 16.73 -0.69
CA GLU A 230 -5.39 17.68 -0.07
C GLU A 230 -6.84 17.17 -0.08
N HIS A 231 -7.29 16.60 -1.20
CA HIS A 231 -8.63 16.02 -1.31
C HIS A 231 -8.80 14.78 -0.43
N ALA A 232 -7.78 13.92 -0.36
CA ALA A 232 -7.80 12.74 0.51
C ALA A 232 -7.90 13.14 1.99
N LEU A 233 -7.10 14.10 2.44
CA LEU A 233 -7.13 14.58 3.82
C LEU A 233 -8.47 15.23 4.18
N ARG A 234 -9.06 15.99 3.24
CA ARG A 234 -10.39 16.58 3.42
C ARG A 234 -11.47 15.50 3.51
N ALA A 235 -11.43 14.48 2.67
CA ALA A 235 -12.37 13.35 2.70
C ALA A 235 -12.27 12.55 4.00
N LEU A 236 -11.05 12.30 4.49
CA LEU A 236 -10.81 11.60 5.76
C LEU A 236 -11.27 12.39 6.98
N SER A 237 -11.18 13.74 6.93
CA SER A 237 -11.58 14.64 8.01
C SER A 237 -13.09 14.96 8.01
N ALA A 238 -13.82 14.59 6.97
CA ALA A 238 -15.25 14.86 6.89
C ALA A 238 -16.03 14.10 7.98
N PRO A 239 -17.09 14.69 8.56
CA PRO A 239 -17.91 14.03 9.57
C PRO A 239 -18.52 12.74 9.02
N ALA A 240 -18.79 11.78 9.91
CA ALA A 240 -19.40 10.51 9.53
C ALA A 240 -20.80 10.75 8.94
N VAL A 241 -21.07 10.07 7.81
CA VAL A 241 -22.43 9.96 7.28
C VAL A 241 -22.97 8.62 7.74
N ASP A 242 -24.09 8.59 8.44
CA ASP A 242 -24.67 7.42 9.13
C ASP A 242 -25.15 6.28 8.20
N THR A 243 -24.80 6.31 6.93
CA THR A 243 -25.34 5.37 5.93
C THR A 243 -24.38 4.25 5.50
N PHE A 244 -23.26 4.06 6.21
CA PHE A 244 -22.35 2.96 5.88
C PHE A 244 -22.98 1.62 6.24
N SER A 245 -23.32 0.82 5.23
CA SER A 245 -23.69 -0.59 5.37
C SER A 245 -22.53 -1.44 4.84
N PRO A 246 -21.81 -2.15 5.70
CA PRO A 246 -20.70 -2.97 5.24
C PRO A 246 -21.19 -4.03 4.25
N SER A 247 -20.63 -4.02 3.05
CA SER A 247 -20.81 -5.12 2.12
C SER A 247 -20.24 -6.40 2.74
N PRO A 248 -20.88 -7.56 2.60
CA PRO A 248 -20.37 -8.81 3.14
C PRO A 248 -18.96 -9.05 2.57
N ALA A 249 -17.99 -9.19 3.46
CA ALA A 249 -16.61 -9.44 3.05
C ALA A 249 -16.51 -10.77 2.31
N THR A 250 -15.86 -10.78 1.16
CA THR A 250 -15.56 -12.03 0.45
C THR A 250 -14.68 -12.89 1.35
N PRO A 251 -15.02 -14.18 1.56
CA PRO A 251 -14.21 -15.08 2.36
C PRO A 251 -12.76 -15.12 1.84
N LEU A 252 -11.81 -14.86 2.70
CA LEU A 252 -10.40 -14.96 2.37
C LEU A 252 -9.90 -16.38 2.65
N MET A 253 -8.92 -16.83 1.88
CA MET A 253 -8.15 -18.04 2.21
C MET A 253 -7.56 -17.90 3.63
N PRO A 254 -7.54 -18.97 4.46
CA PRO A 254 -7.05 -18.91 5.83
C PRO A 254 -5.72 -18.18 5.99
N ILE A 255 -4.71 -18.53 5.19
CA ILE A 255 -3.39 -17.88 5.27
C ILE A 255 -3.43 -16.37 4.98
N ARG A 256 -4.30 -15.92 4.08
CA ARG A 256 -4.48 -14.48 3.78
C ARG A 256 -5.19 -13.76 4.93
N GLN A 257 -6.13 -14.42 5.59
CA GLN A 257 -6.79 -13.89 6.78
C GLN A 257 -5.78 -13.71 7.91
N LEU A 258 -4.93 -14.73 8.16
CA LEU A 258 -3.86 -14.65 9.16
C LEU A 258 -2.85 -13.54 8.83
N LEU A 259 -2.44 -13.39 7.56
CA LEU A 259 -1.53 -12.31 7.14
C LEU A 259 -2.13 -10.93 7.38
N LYS A 260 -3.42 -10.76 7.18
CA LYS A 260 -4.13 -9.51 7.49
C LYS A 260 -4.18 -9.24 9.00
N ARG A 261 -4.32 -10.30 9.80
CA ARG A 261 -4.39 -10.21 11.27
C ARG A 261 -3.02 -10.00 11.93
N LEU A 262 -1.93 -10.40 11.27
CA LEU A 262 -0.58 -10.46 11.85
C LEU A 262 -0.09 -9.11 12.42
N PRO A 263 -0.26 -7.94 11.77
CA PRO A 263 0.16 -6.66 12.35
C PRO A 263 -0.55 -6.33 13.66
N ASP A 264 -1.87 -6.58 13.75
CA ASP A 264 -2.65 -6.37 14.98
C ASP A 264 -2.24 -7.36 16.08
N ALA A 265 -2.00 -8.61 15.67
CA ALA A 265 -1.58 -9.68 16.57
C ALA A 265 -0.22 -9.41 17.20
N SER A 266 0.66 -8.63 16.55
CA SER A 266 1.97 -8.27 17.09
C SER A 266 1.91 -7.27 18.24
N LEU A 267 0.79 -6.58 18.42
CA LEU A 267 0.57 -5.61 19.50
C LEU A 267 -0.07 -6.25 20.72
N GLN A 268 0.03 -5.59 21.85
CA GLN A 268 -0.80 -5.94 23.01
C GLN A 268 -2.23 -5.46 22.76
N ALA A 269 -3.20 -6.32 23.08
CA ALA A 269 -4.61 -5.96 22.97
C ALA A 269 -4.91 -4.80 23.93
N THR A 270 -5.57 -3.76 23.41
CA THR A 270 -6.15 -2.70 24.23
C THR A 270 -7.63 -3.00 24.42
N ASP A 271 -8.10 -2.93 25.66
CA ASP A 271 -9.51 -3.25 26.01
C ASP A 271 -10.52 -2.20 25.52
N SER A 272 -10.04 -1.03 25.05
CA SER A 272 -10.90 0.05 24.60
C SER A 272 -10.98 0.11 23.09
N VAL A 273 -12.22 0.07 22.56
CA VAL A 273 -12.52 0.22 21.13
C VAL A 273 -13.24 1.55 20.91
N ILE A 274 -12.76 2.35 19.97
CA ILE A 274 -13.40 3.60 19.56
C ILE A 274 -14.19 3.36 18.27
N SER A 275 -15.47 3.76 18.28
CA SER A 275 -16.38 3.68 17.13
C SER A 275 -16.59 5.03 16.41
N ASP A 276 -16.15 6.14 17.02
CA ASP A 276 -16.27 7.47 16.45
C ASP A 276 -14.97 7.92 15.76
N VAL A 277 -15.07 8.25 14.48
CA VAL A 277 -13.96 8.73 13.64
C VAL A 277 -13.35 10.03 14.21
N ALA A 278 -14.17 10.95 14.73
CA ALA A 278 -13.68 12.21 15.27
C ALA A 278 -12.81 11.98 16.53
N GLN A 279 -13.19 11.01 17.37
CA GLN A 279 -12.39 10.63 18.54
C GLN A 279 -11.07 9.95 18.12
N CYS A 280 -11.10 9.10 17.07
CA CYS A 280 -9.88 8.52 16.51
C CYS A 280 -8.89 9.62 16.09
N TRP A 281 -9.37 10.61 15.31
CA TRP A 281 -8.53 11.71 14.86
C TRP A 281 -8.05 12.62 15.98
N ALA A 282 -8.87 12.88 17.00
CA ALA A 282 -8.48 13.73 18.14
C ALA A 282 -7.30 13.14 18.93
N SER A 283 -7.17 11.82 18.98
CA SER A 283 -6.10 11.11 19.68
C SER A 283 -4.94 10.70 18.78
N ALA A 284 -5.13 10.75 17.46
CA ALA A 284 -4.13 10.30 16.48
C ALA A 284 -2.90 11.20 16.42
N ARG A 285 -1.73 10.59 16.33
CA ARG A 285 -0.47 11.25 16.02
C ARG A 285 0.02 10.81 14.66
N TRP A 286 0.55 11.73 13.86
CA TRP A 286 0.98 11.39 12.52
C TRP A 286 2.40 11.83 12.20
N ASP A 287 3.07 11.03 11.39
CA ASP A 287 4.31 11.33 10.70
C ASP A 287 4.19 10.94 9.22
N GLY A 288 5.19 11.28 8.43
CA GLY A 288 5.18 10.92 7.03
C GLY A 288 6.55 10.99 6.36
N LEU A 289 6.62 10.36 5.21
CA LEU A 289 7.79 10.35 4.33
C LEU A 289 7.35 10.63 2.89
N ALA A 290 8.05 11.55 2.25
CA ALA A 290 7.92 11.81 0.82
C ALA A 290 9.24 11.49 0.11
N VAL A 291 9.16 10.72 -0.96
CA VAL A 291 10.31 10.21 -1.71
C VAL A 291 10.17 10.61 -3.18
N GLY A 292 11.26 11.07 -3.80
CA GLY A 292 11.28 11.42 -5.22
C GLY A 292 10.59 12.74 -5.58
N LEU A 293 10.21 13.56 -4.62
CA LEU A 293 9.54 14.83 -4.88
C LEU A 293 10.52 15.93 -5.29
N PRO A 294 10.26 16.65 -6.40
CA PRO A 294 10.99 17.86 -6.74
C PRO A 294 10.90 18.91 -5.61
N ALA A 295 11.97 19.68 -5.41
CA ALA A 295 12.01 20.73 -4.39
C ALA A 295 10.86 21.75 -4.52
N ALA A 296 10.43 22.05 -5.74
CA ALA A 296 9.31 22.95 -6.00
C ALA A 296 7.95 22.39 -5.53
N THR A 297 7.79 21.07 -5.46
CA THR A 297 6.54 20.41 -5.05
C THR A 297 6.44 20.24 -3.53
N GLN A 298 7.57 20.20 -2.82
CA GLN A 298 7.59 19.99 -1.36
C GLN A 298 6.77 21.03 -0.56
N PRO A 299 6.82 22.35 -0.87
CA PRO A 299 5.97 23.33 -0.19
C PRO A 299 4.46 23.09 -0.40
N LEU A 300 4.06 22.56 -1.56
CA LEU A 300 2.67 22.25 -1.86
C LEU A 300 2.17 21.06 -1.04
N ILE A 301 2.99 20.02 -0.88
CA ILE A 301 2.71 18.91 0.04
C ILE A 301 2.59 19.41 1.47
N SER A 302 3.54 20.24 1.93
CA SER A 302 3.49 20.83 3.28
C SER A 302 2.23 21.67 3.51
N ALA A 303 1.77 22.40 2.49
CA ALA A 303 0.52 23.16 2.54
C ALA A 303 -0.70 22.23 2.65
N ALA A 304 -0.75 21.14 1.89
CA ALA A 304 -1.82 20.15 1.96
C ALA A 304 -1.91 19.50 3.35
N LEU A 305 -0.76 19.18 3.97
CA LEU A 305 -0.68 18.57 5.30
C LEU A 305 -1.23 19.44 6.43
N SER A 306 -1.39 20.75 6.21
CA SER A 306 -2.08 21.62 7.19
C SER A 306 -3.54 21.19 7.45
N LYS A 307 -4.11 20.33 6.59
CA LYS A 307 -5.46 19.76 6.69
C LYS A 307 -5.47 18.32 7.22
N ALA A 308 -4.29 17.77 7.55
CA ALA A 308 -4.21 16.41 8.09
C ALA A 308 -4.89 16.35 9.46
N PRO A 309 -5.80 15.39 9.68
CA PRO A 309 -6.39 15.18 10.98
C PRO A 309 -5.33 14.64 11.96
N GLY A 310 -5.55 14.85 13.26
CA GLY A 310 -4.61 14.45 14.30
C GLY A 310 -3.47 15.45 14.54
N THR A 311 -2.52 15.08 15.36
CA THR A 311 -1.38 15.94 15.76
C THR A 311 -0.10 15.46 15.11
N PRO A 312 0.68 16.35 14.45
CA PRO A 312 1.99 15.98 13.91
C PRO A 312 2.95 15.58 15.03
N ASP A 313 3.71 14.51 14.81
CA ASP A 313 4.72 14.02 15.75
C ASP A 313 6.00 13.63 15.00
N THR A 314 7.11 14.25 15.34
CA THR A 314 8.40 14.01 14.69
C THR A 314 9.12 12.75 15.17
N ASN A 315 8.67 12.17 16.25
CA ASN A 315 9.33 11.08 16.94
C ASN A 315 8.33 9.98 17.36
N LEU A 316 7.51 9.52 16.40
CA LEU A 316 6.66 8.36 16.65
C LEU A 316 7.55 7.15 16.95
N PRO A 317 7.50 6.61 18.19
CA PRO A 317 8.37 5.50 18.57
C PRO A 317 8.04 4.26 17.76
N THR A 318 9.06 3.45 17.48
CA THR A 318 8.86 2.08 17.02
C THR A 318 8.11 1.30 18.11
N LEU A 319 7.11 0.52 17.72
CA LEU A 319 6.36 -0.29 18.67
C LEU A 319 7.19 -1.50 19.08
N GLU A 320 7.33 -1.70 20.38
CA GLU A 320 8.03 -2.86 20.91
C GLU A 320 7.14 -4.10 20.81
N HIS A 321 7.72 -5.20 20.33
CA HIS A 321 7.06 -6.49 20.37
C HIS A 321 7.28 -7.15 21.73
N PRO A 322 6.28 -7.89 22.23
CA PRO A 322 6.46 -8.66 23.47
C PRO A 322 7.65 -9.62 23.36
N ALA A 323 8.48 -9.64 24.39
CA ALA A 323 9.65 -10.52 24.46
C ALA A 323 9.29 -12.00 24.70
N GLN A 324 8.02 -12.35 24.81
CA GLN A 324 7.54 -13.69 25.10
C GLN A 324 6.89 -14.33 23.88
N ARG A 325 6.92 -15.66 23.85
CA ARG A 325 6.16 -16.42 22.86
C ARG A 325 4.67 -16.19 23.04
N ARG A 326 4.00 -15.98 21.90
CA ARG A 326 2.56 -15.75 21.86
C ARG A 326 1.90 -16.61 20.80
N TRP A 327 0.75 -17.18 21.14
CA TRP A 327 -0.11 -17.87 20.19
C TRP A 327 -1.46 -17.19 20.14
N ILE A 328 -1.87 -16.78 18.95
CA ILE A 328 -3.17 -16.14 18.73
C ILE A 328 -3.96 -17.01 17.77
N THR A 329 -5.18 -17.34 18.19
CA THR A 329 -6.09 -18.14 17.37
C THR A 329 -7.06 -17.23 16.63
N GLU A 330 -7.15 -17.38 15.33
CA GLU A 330 -8.09 -16.67 14.47
C GLU A 330 -9.08 -17.66 13.86
N ALA A 331 -10.36 -17.47 14.14
CA ALA A 331 -11.40 -18.35 13.60
C ALA A 331 -11.54 -18.15 12.08
N CYS A 332 -11.52 -19.24 11.33
CA CYS A 332 -11.73 -19.25 9.89
C CYS A 332 -12.81 -20.28 9.53
N ASP A 333 -13.73 -19.90 8.65
CA ASP A 333 -14.73 -20.80 8.08
C ASP A 333 -14.12 -21.63 6.94
N SER A 334 -13.14 -22.48 7.28
CA SER A 334 -12.45 -23.34 6.31
C SER A 334 -12.10 -24.67 6.95
N SER A 335 -12.12 -25.75 6.16
CA SER A 335 -11.61 -27.06 6.56
C SER A 335 -10.10 -27.15 6.53
N GLU A 336 -9.41 -26.17 5.97
CA GLU A 336 -7.96 -26.12 5.89
C GLU A 336 -7.36 -25.38 7.09
N HIS A 337 -6.19 -25.80 7.52
CA HIS A 337 -5.47 -25.22 8.64
C HIS A 337 -4.32 -24.33 8.17
N ALA A 338 -4.12 -23.21 8.82
CA ALA A 338 -3.03 -22.31 8.51
C ALA A 338 -2.32 -21.81 9.77
N LEU A 339 -1.01 -21.64 9.65
CA LEU A 339 -0.14 -21.13 10.70
C LEU A 339 0.85 -20.13 10.10
N LEU A 340 1.00 -19.00 10.78
CA LEU A 340 2.11 -18.06 10.62
C LEU A 340 2.98 -18.08 11.88
N VAL A 341 4.29 -18.13 11.70
CA VAL A 341 5.29 -17.99 12.76
C VAL A 341 6.18 -16.80 12.41
N PHE A 342 6.12 -15.74 13.21
CA PHE A 342 6.98 -14.58 13.08
C PHE A 342 8.04 -14.61 14.19
N CYS A 343 9.30 -14.57 13.78
CA CYS A 343 10.46 -14.52 14.65
C CYS A 343 11.05 -13.11 14.58
N PRO A 344 10.85 -12.23 15.58
CA PRO A 344 11.37 -10.86 15.56
C PRO A 344 12.88 -10.83 15.77
N ALA A 345 13.55 -9.87 15.12
CA ALA A 345 14.95 -9.58 15.41
C ALA A 345 15.10 -9.00 16.82
N PRO A 346 16.13 -9.36 17.57
CA PRO A 346 16.31 -8.90 18.96
C PRO A 346 16.63 -7.42 19.07
N THR A 347 17.21 -6.83 18.03
CA THR A 347 17.58 -5.41 17.95
C THR A 347 17.10 -4.80 16.63
N GLY A 348 16.87 -3.49 16.62
CA GLY A 348 16.48 -2.71 15.43
C GLY A 348 17.67 -2.10 14.70
N ASP A 349 18.92 -2.48 15.00
CA ASP A 349 20.08 -1.93 14.30
C ASP A 349 20.25 -2.52 12.89
N LEU A 350 20.88 -1.76 12.01
CA LEU A 350 21.00 -2.09 10.60
C LEU A 350 21.92 -3.31 10.34
N GLU A 351 22.88 -3.57 11.21
CA GLU A 351 23.77 -4.75 11.08
C GLU A 351 22.99 -6.03 11.40
N ALA A 352 22.16 -6.01 12.44
CA ALA A 352 21.23 -7.10 12.73
C ALA A 352 20.23 -7.28 11.58
N GLU A 353 19.62 -6.20 11.08
CA GLU A 353 18.71 -6.28 9.94
C GLU A 353 19.36 -6.93 8.71
N ALA A 354 20.60 -6.52 8.37
CA ALA A 354 21.34 -7.12 7.26
C ALA A 354 21.55 -8.64 7.45
N ALA A 355 21.90 -9.07 8.67
CA ALA A 355 22.07 -10.49 8.99
C ALA A 355 20.74 -11.26 8.86
N TRP A 356 19.62 -10.69 9.32
CA TRP A 356 18.29 -11.27 9.19
C TRP A 356 17.83 -11.36 7.74
N ARG A 357 18.14 -10.34 6.92
CA ARG A 357 17.86 -10.35 5.47
C ARG A 357 18.65 -11.46 4.76
N LEU A 358 19.92 -11.62 5.09
CA LEU A 358 20.74 -12.68 4.50
C LEU A 358 20.25 -14.06 4.94
N LEU A 359 19.91 -14.23 6.22
CA LEU A 359 19.34 -15.49 6.71
C LEU A 359 18.00 -15.80 6.02
N ALA A 360 17.12 -14.81 5.84
CA ALA A 360 15.88 -14.98 5.08
C ALA A 360 16.14 -15.46 3.66
N HIS A 361 17.12 -14.86 2.98
CA HIS A 361 17.49 -15.24 1.61
C HIS A 361 18.02 -16.68 1.53
N LEU A 362 18.91 -17.06 2.46
CA LEU A 362 19.51 -18.41 2.51
C LEU A 362 18.50 -19.50 2.87
N THR A 363 17.48 -19.18 3.66
CA THR A 363 16.51 -20.16 4.19
C THR A 363 15.26 -20.31 3.33
N HIS A 364 14.97 -19.36 2.43
CA HIS A 364 13.76 -19.37 1.60
C HIS A 364 13.60 -20.65 0.78
N THR A 365 14.61 -21.01 -0.01
CA THR A 365 14.58 -22.21 -0.87
C THR A 365 14.59 -23.50 -0.06
N PRO A 366 15.47 -23.70 0.94
CA PRO A 366 15.44 -24.89 1.79
C PRO A 366 14.11 -25.10 2.52
N PHE A 367 13.49 -24.03 3.05
CA PHE A 367 12.19 -24.11 3.71
C PHE A 367 11.10 -24.61 2.75
N PHE A 368 11.03 -23.99 1.57
CA PHE A 368 10.07 -24.40 0.54
C PHE A 368 10.30 -25.85 0.10
N GLN A 369 11.55 -26.23 -0.17
CA GLN A 369 11.92 -27.58 -0.60
C GLN A 369 11.50 -28.63 0.44
N GLN A 370 11.88 -28.42 1.69
CA GLN A 370 11.62 -29.40 2.76
C GLN A 370 10.12 -29.50 3.07
N LEU A 371 9.40 -28.40 3.26
CA LEU A 371 8.01 -28.46 3.73
C LEU A 371 7.00 -28.66 2.59
N ARG A 372 7.25 -28.06 1.43
CA ARG A 372 6.32 -28.16 0.30
C ARG A 372 6.58 -29.37 -0.58
N VAL A 373 7.85 -29.61 -0.93
CA VAL A 373 8.19 -30.66 -1.91
C VAL A 373 8.36 -32.00 -1.25
N GLU A 374 9.19 -32.11 -0.21
CA GLU A 374 9.52 -33.39 0.46
C GLU A 374 8.39 -33.83 1.39
N GLN A 375 7.90 -32.94 2.25
CA GLN A 375 6.87 -33.28 3.24
C GLN A 375 5.44 -33.08 2.73
N GLN A 376 5.25 -32.39 1.60
CA GLN A 376 3.96 -32.15 0.93
C GLN A 376 2.88 -31.57 1.87
N LEU A 377 3.28 -30.68 2.78
CA LEU A 377 2.35 -30.13 3.80
C LEU A 377 1.18 -29.35 3.22
N GLY A 378 1.35 -28.71 2.05
CA GLY A 378 0.28 -27.95 1.45
C GLY A 378 0.72 -27.10 0.25
N TYR A 379 -0.18 -26.31 -0.30
CA TYR A 379 0.10 -25.50 -1.47
C TYR A 379 0.61 -24.08 -1.14
N ALA A 380 0.30 -23.55 0.04
CA ALA A 380 0.85 -22.28 0.50
C ALA A 380 1.93 -22.54 1.56
N VAL A 381 3.18 -22.55 1.13
CA VAL A 381 4.37 -22.67 1.97
C VAL A 381 5.34 -21.58 1.56
N PHE A 382 5.70 -20.71 2.48
CA PHE A 382 6.62 -19.59 2.21
C PHE A 382 7.37 -19.16 3.47
N SER A 383 8.54 -18.58 3.26
CA SER A 383 9.28 -17.85 4.29
C SER A 383 9.84 -16.56 3.71
N GLY A 384 10.20 -15.61 4.57
CA GLY A 384 10.85 -14.38 4.13
C GLY A 384 10.96 -13.34 5.24
N LEU A 385 11.68 -12.28 4.94
CA LEU A 385 11.76 -11.13 5.83
C LEU A 385 10.44 -10.38 5.86
N ARG A 386 10.03 -9.96 7.03
CA ARG A 386 8.89 -9.05 7.24
C ARG A 386 9.24 -7.99 8.26
N GLN A 387 8.69 -6.81 8.07
CA GLN A 387 8.67 -5.77 9.08
C GLN A 387 7.23 -5.63 9.60
N LEU A 388 7.07 -5.71 10.91
CA LEU A 388 5.81 -5.51 11.61
C LEU A 388 5.98 -4.34 12.58
N ASN A 389 5.20 -3.28 12.40
CA ASN A 389 5.21 -2.10 13.27
C ASN A 389 6.61 -1.51 13.52
N GLY A 390 7.49 -1.57 12.53
CA GLY A 390 8.87 -1.07 12.59
C GLY A 390 9.91 -2.11 12.98
N GLN A 391 9.52 -3.27 13.51
CA GLN A 391 10.46 -4.34 13.85
C GLN A 391 10.60 -5.35 12.72
N VAL A 392 11.83 -5.63 12.34
CA VAL A 392 12.19 -6.65 11.33
C VAL A 392 12.16 -8.04 11.95
N GLY A 393 11.78 -9.05 11.17
CA GLY A 393 11.81 -10.45 11.60
C GLY A 393 11.64 -11.41 10.43
N LEU A 394 11.79 -12.70 10.71
CA LEU A 394 11.50 -13.77 9.76
C LEU A 394 10.06 -14.24 9.93
N LEU A 395 9.34 -14.34 8.83
CA LEU A 395 8.00 -14.89 8.77
C LEU A 395 8.02 -16.22 8.03
N PHE A 396 7.43 -17.24 8.65
CA PHE A 396 7.16 -18.55 8.06
C PHE A 396 5.65 -18.74 7.98
N GLY A 397 5.15 -19.19 6.84
CA GLY A 397 3.73 -19.42 6.64
C GLY A 397 3.45 -20.74 5.95
N VAL A 398 2.50 -21.51 6.48
CA VAL A 398 2.03 -22.76 5.91
C VAL A 398 0.51 -22.85 6.00
N GLN A 399 -0.14 -23.25 4.89
CA GLN A 399 -1.54 -23.65 4.86
C GLN A 399 -1.63 -25.08 4.32
N SER A 400 -2.32 -25.94 5.06
CA SER A 400 -2.44 -27.37 4.78
C SER A 400 -3.90 -27.84 4.78
N PRO A 401 -4.30 -28.68 3.81
CA PRO A 401 -5.62 -29.33 3.82
C PRO A 401 -5.70 -30.54 4.76
N HIS A 402 -4.58 -31.05 5.27
CA HIS A 402 -4.56 -32.30 6.03
C HIS A 402 -3.76 -32.23 7.34
N ALA A 403 -2.72 -31.38 7.43
CA ALA A 403 -1.93 -31.25 8.65
C ALA A 403 -2.56 -30.23 9.61
N SER A 404 -2.65 -30.56 10.88
CA SER A 404 -3.07 -29.66 11.95
C SER A 404 -2.08 -28.52 12.20
N CYS A 405 -2.50 -27.43 12.84
CA CYS A 405 -1.59 -26.34 13.22
C CYS A 405 -0.46 -26.82 14.16
N ALA A 406 -0.72 -27.82 14.98
CA ALA A 406 0.29 -28.46 15.84
C ALA A 406 1.38 -29.15 15.03
N GLU A 407 1.00 -29.94 14.05
CA GLU A 407 1.93 -30.63 13.16
C GLU A 407 2.73 -29.65 12.31
N ILE A 408 2.06 -28.62 11.76
CA ILE A 408 2.72 -27.55 11.01
C ILE A 408 3.76 -26.84 11.90
N PHE A 409 3.40 -26.53 13.15
CA PHE A 409 4.30 -25.88 14.10
C PHE A 409 5.54 -26.73 14.38
N GLU A 410 5.37 -28.03 14.65
CA GLU A 410 6.49 -28.93 14.90
C GLU A 410 7.42 -29.05 13.69
N ARG A 411 6.89 -29.05 12.47
CA ARG A 411 7.71 -29.04 11.24
C ARG A 411 8.51 -27.76 11.09
N ILE A 412 7.88 -26.61 11.33
CA ILE A 412 8.58 -25.31 11.31
C ILE A 412 9.64 -25.29 12.41
N ARG A 413 9.31 -25.71 13.63
CA ARG A 413 10.23 -25.75 14.76
C ARG A 413 11.47 -26.64 14.49
N THR A 414 11.26 -27.81 13.90
CA THR A 414 12.36 -28.70 13.47
C THR A 414 13.24 -28.00 12.44
N PHE A 415 12.66 -27.39 11.41
CA PHE A 415 13.42 -26.62 10.42
C PHE A 415 14.25 -25.50 11.07
N LEU A 416 13.66 -24.74 12.02
CA LEU A 416 14.35 -23.66 12.73
C LEU A 416 15.52 -24.19 13.58
N ALA A 417 15.36 -25.35 14.21
CA ALA A 417 16.43 -26.00 14.98
C ALA A 417 17.60 -26.44 14.08
N ASP A 418 17.34 -26.78 12.83
CA ASP A 418 18.34 -27.22 11.85
C ASP A 418 19.05 -26.05 11.13
N LEU A 419 18.60 -24.80 11.32
CA LEU A 419 19.19 -23.62 10.66
C LEU A 419 20.71 -23.48 10.90
N PRO A 420 21.24 -23.63 12.12
CA PRO A 420 22.70 -23.53 12.34
C PRO A 420 23.48 -24.53 11.51
N THR A 421 22.99 -25.78 11.41
CA THR A 421 23.59 -26.83 10.59
C THR A 421 23.56 -26.45 9.11
N LEU A 422 22.45 -25.94 8.61
CA LEU A 422 22.28 -25.48 7.23
C LEU A 422 23.29 -24.38 6.89
N ILE A 423 23.45 -23.37 7.76
CA ILE A 423 24.41 -22.28 7.55
C ILE A 423 25.85 -22.77 7.60
N THR A 424 26.17 -23.70 8.52
CA THR A 424 27.53 -24.28 8.65
C THR A 424 27.90 -25.14 7.45
N ALA A 425 26.94 -25.81 6.83
CA ALA A 425 27.16 -26.67 5.66
C ALA A 425 27.41 -25.87 4.36
N LEU A 426 27.15 -24.58 4.32
CA LEU A 426 27.47 -23.76 3.17
C LEU A 426 28.98 -23.59 3.00
N ASP A 427 29.48 -23.85 1.80
CA ASP A 427 30.85 -23.53 1.45
C ASP A 427 31.02 -21.99 1.31
N GLU A 428 32.25 -21.54 1.49
CA GLU A 428 32.58 -20.09 1.49
C GLU A 428 32.19 -19.43 0.17
N THR A 429 32.37 -20.11 -0.96
CA THR A 429 32.05 -19.57 -2.28
C THR A 429 30.54 -19.35 -2.43
N SER A 430 29.74 -20.35 -2.08
CA SER A 430 28.27 -20.27 -2.10
C SER A 430 27.75 -19.18 -1.16
N PHE A 431 28.34 -19.06 0.03
CA PHE A 431 27.97 -17.97 0.96
C PHE A 431 28.25 -16.58 0.37
N ILE A 432 29.45 -16.37 -0.19
CA ILE A 432 29.85 -15.10 -0.81
C ILE A 432 28.93 -14.76 -1.99
N GLN A 433 28.60 -15.74 -2.84
CA GLN A 433 27.70 -15.55 -3.98
C GLN A 433 26.29 -15.17 -3.52
N ALA A 434 25.70 -15.85 -2.55
CA ALA A 434 24.38 -15.56 -2.01
C ALA A 434 24.32 -14.15 -1.39
N ARG A 435 25.35 -13.80 -0.61
CA ARG A 435 25.49 -12.45 -0.02
C ARG A 435 25.57 -11.38 -1.08
N ALA A 436 26.39 -11.54 -2.12
CA ALA A 436 26.55 -10.60 -3.20
C ALA A 436 25.26 -10.47 -4.02
N ALA A 437 24.58 -11.58 -4.32
CA ALA A 437 23.30 -11.58 -5.03
C ALA A 437 22.21 -10.84 -4.25
N LEU A 438 22.15 -11.03 -2.92
CA LEU A 438 21.23 -10.29 -2.08
C LEU A 438 21.58 -8.79 -2.05
N ALA A 439 22.84 -8.45 -1.81
CA ALA A 439 23.28 -7.04 -1.77
C ALA A 439 22.94 -6.30 -3.07
N GLN A 440 23.16 -6.95 -4.22
CA GLN A 440 22.84 -6.37 -5.53
C GLN A 440 21.36 -5.98 -5.67
N GLN A 441 20.43 -6.67 -5.02
CA GLN A 441 19.00 -6.32 -5.03
C GLN A 441 18.70 -4.96 -4.39
N PHE A 442 19.61 -4.46 -3.56
CA PHE A 442 19.50 -3.15 -2.88
C PHE A 442 20.37 -2.07 -3.53
N SER A 443 21.02 -2.36 -4.66
CA SER A 443 21.74 -1.33 -5.40
C SER A 443 20.75 -0.35 -6.05
N PRO A 444 21.09 0.95 -6.13
CA PRO A 444 20.24 1.96 -6.76
C PRO A 444 19.81 1.61 -8.21
N GLU A 445 20.66 0.85 -8.92
CA GLU A 445 20.42 0.46 -10.31
C GLU A 445 19.42 -0.72 -10.43
N SER A 446 19.27 -1.52 -9.39
CA SER A 446 18.41 -2.72 -9.37
C SER A 446 17.00 -2.44 -8.85
N LEU A 447 16.82 -1.37 -8.10
CA LEU A 447 15.54 -1.02 -7.48
C LEU A 447 14.68 -0.15 -8.41
N SER A 448 13.42 -0.54 -8.60
CA SER A 448 12.43 0.40 -9.13
C SER A 448 12.12 1.51 -8.12
N GLY A 449 11.64 2.67 -8.60
CA GLY A 449 11.26 3.79 -7.73
C GLY A 449 10.26 3.37 -6.63
N SER A 450 9.29 2.53 -6.98
CA SER A 450 8.31 2.00 -6.02
C SER A 450 8.94 1.10 -4.96
N GLN A 451 9.85 0.18 -5.34
CA GLN A 451 10.54 -0.72 -4.40
C GLN A 451 11.45 0.06 -3.44
N ALA A 452 12.22 1.00 -3.98
CA ALA A 452 13.09 1.84 -3.17
C ALA A 452 12.28 2.73 -2.20
N SER A 453 11.15 3.31 -2.65
CA SER A 453 10.26 4.09 -1.78
C SER A 453 9.69 3.25 -0.64
N GLU A 454 9.33 1.99 -0.91
CA GLU A 454 8.84 1.06 0.13
C GLU A 454 9.93 0.73 1.16
N LEU A 455 11.15 0.48 0.71
CA LEU A 455 12.29 0.23 1.62
C LEU A 455 12.61 1.45 2.47
N LEU A 456 12.59 2.65 1.89
CA LEU A 456 12.79 3.90 2.62
C LEU A 456 11.66 4.16 3.63
N TRP A 457 10.42 3.82 3.28
CA TRP A 457 9.30 3.88 4.22
C TRP A 457 9.50 2.90 5.39
N GLN A 458 9.90 1.66 5.10
CA GLN A 458 10.21 0.68 6.14
C GLN A 458 11.33 1.17 7.05
N ALA A 459 12.38 1.77 6.49
CA ALA A 459 13.47 2.40 7.23
C ALA A 459 12.97 3.54 8.13
N HIS A 460 12.10 4.42 7.60
CA HIS A 460 11.50 5.52 8.37
C HIS A 460 10.70 4.99 9.57
N VAL A 461 9.85 3.97 9.35
CA VAL A 461 9.06 3.33 10.42
C VAL A 461 9.95 2.62 11.44
N GLY A 462 11.06 2.03 11.00
CA GLY A 462 12.07 1.39 11.85
C GLY A 462 12.98 2.38 12.60
N GLY A 463 12.86 3.69 12.34
CA GLY A 463 13.70 4.71 12.98
C GLY A 463 15.12 4.80 12.43
N HIS A 464 15.38 4.27 11.25
CA HIS A 464 16.69 4.36 10.61
C HIS A 464 16.98 5.76 10.07
N PRO A 465 18.24 6.22 10.15
CA PRO A 465 18.65 7.52 9.61
C PRO A 465 18.62 7.54 8.07
N SER A 466 18.76 8.75 7.50
CA SER A 466 18.94 8.93 6.06
C SER A 466 20.18 8.20 5.54
N GLY A 467 20.19 7.84 4.25
CA GLY A 467 21.27 7.03 3.66
C GLY A 467 21.09 5.52 3.85
N TYR A 468 19.87 5.12 4.22
CA TYR A 468 19.56 3.73 4.55
C TYR A 468 19.94 2.73 3.47
N LEU A 469 19.57 2.95 2.21
CA LEU A 469 19.81 1.98 1.13
C LEU A 469 21.31 1.71 0.94
N ASN A 470 22.12 2.74 0.92
CA ASN A 470 23.57 2.59 0.78
C ASN A 470 24.21 1.95 2.02
N THR A 471 23.73 2.32 3.20
CA THR A 471 24.22 1.74 4.46
C THR A 471 23.84 0.27 4.58
N LEU A 472 22.62 -0.12 4.18
CA LEU A 472 22.17 -1.50 4.12
C LEU A 472 23.00 -2.33 3.14
N TYR A 473 23.21 -1.82 1.92
CA TYR A 473 24.10 -2.46 0.94
C TYR A 473 25.48 -2.74 1.52
N THR A 474 26.08 -1.71 2.16
CA THR A 474 27.39 -1.82 2.78
C THR A 474 27.40 -2.82 3.94
N ALA A 475 26.37 -2.84 4.77
CA ALA A 475 26.22 -3.79 5.87
C ALA A 475 26.12 -5.22 5.35
N LEU A 476 25.30 -5.46 4.33
CA LEU A 476 25.18 -6.76 3.66
C LEU A 476 26.53 -7.25 3.15
N MET A 477 27.29 -6.40 2.44
CA MET A 477 28.61 -6.76 1.90
C MET A 477 29.66 -7.09 2.95
N LYS A 478 29.51 -6.57 4.17
CA LYS A 478 30.42 -6.85 5.31
C LYS A 478 30.09 -8.13 6.08
N LEU A 479 28.89 -8.70 5.89
CA LEU A 479 28.47 -9.91 6.59
C LEU A 479 29.44 -11.08 6.30
N ASN A 480 29.66 -11.89 7.32
CA ASN A 480 30.39 -13.13 7.22
C ASN A 480 29.53 -14.30 7.73
N GLN A 481 29.92 -15.51 7.38
CA GLN A 481 29.17 -16.72 7.74
C GLN A 481 28.99 -16.87 9.26
N ARG A 482 29.99 -16.48 10.05
CA ARG A 482 29.93 -16.53 11.51
C ARG A 482 28.83 -15.65 12.10
N THR A 483 28.67 -14.44 11.57
CA THR A 483 27.60 -13.53 12.01
C THR A 483 26.23 -14.10 11.66
N THR A 484 26.07 -14.62 10.45
CA THR A 484 24.83 -15.26 10.00
C THR A 484 24.52 -16.52 10.81
N LEU A 485 25.54 -17.32 11.16
CA LEU A 485 25.40 -18.49 12.03
C LEU A 485 24.86 -18.07 13.41
N LYS A 486 25.41 -17.04 14.04
CA LYS A 486 24.89 -16.55 15.33
C LYS A 486 23.42 -16.13 15.26
N THR A 487 23.01 -15.54 14.14
CA THR A 487 21.60 -15.18 13.91
C THR A 487 20.73 -16.45 13.80
N ALA A 488 21.20 -17.49 13.11
CA ALA A 488 20.52 -18.77 13.02
C ALA A 488 20.44 -19.47 14.39
N GLU A 489 21.53 -19.48 15.17
CA GLU A 489 21.57 -19.99 16.53
C GLU A 489 20.57 -19.28 17.45
N HIS A 490 20.45 -17.94 17.34
CA HIS A 490 19.49 -17.16 18.13
C HIS A 490 18.04 -17.59 17.84
N ILE A 491 17.68 -17.76 16.57
CA ILE A 491 16.30 -18.17 16.19
C ILE A 491 16.00 -19.60 16.64
N ALA A 492 17.02 -20.48 16.63
CA ALA A 492 16.90 -21.88 17.05
C ALA A 492 16.72 -22.05 18.56
N GLN A 493 16.98 -20.99 19.36
CA GLN A 493 16.89 -21.06 20.82
C GLN A 493 15.45 -21.32 21.30
N PRO A 494 15.27 -22.16 22.33
CA PRO A 494 13.94 -22.46 22.86
C PRO A 494 13.17 -21.26 23.42
N ASP A 495 13.85 -20.21 23.85
CA ASP A 495 13.31 -18.97 24.46
C ASP A 495 13.11 -17.84 23.46
N CYS A 496 13.41 -18.06 22.18
CA CYS A 496 13.16 -17.05 21.15
C CYS A 496 11.69 -16.62 21.14
N ALA A 497 11.45 -15.32 21.14
CA ALA A 497 10.13 -14.72 21.16
C ALA A 497 9.41 -14.90 19.81
N TRP A 498 8.63 -15.95 19.65
CA TRP A 498 7.85 -16.20 18.45
C TRP A 498 6.41 -15.70 18.59
N LEU A 499 5.90 -15.03 17.58
CA LEU A 499 4.49 -14.74 17.44
C LEU A 499 3.88 -15.75 16.46
N CYS A 500 3.00 -16.61 16.97
CA CYS A 500 2.22 -17.54 16.16
C CYS A 500 0.80 -17.00 15.97
N VAL A 501 0.33 -16.98 14.73
CA VAL A 501 -1.07 -16.72 14.38
C VAL A 501 -1.61 -17.91 13.62
N ALA A 502 -2.65 -18.55 14.14
CA ALA A 502 -3.10 -19.86 13.70
C ALA A 502 -4.62 -19.98 13.61
N THR A 503 -5.12 -20.88 12.78
CA THR A 503 -6.54 -21.22 12.70
C THR A 503 -7.03 -22.17 13.81
N GLN A 504 -6.11 -22.74 14.56
CA GLN A 504 -6.40 -23.64 15.68
C GLN A 504 -5.68 -23.20 16.96
N PRO A 505 -6.20 -23.57 18.15
CA PRO A 505 -5.55 -23.25 19.42
C PRO A 505 -4.17 -23.91 19.57
N ALA A 506 -3.35 -23.31 20.44
CA ALA A 506 -2.04 -23.84 20.77
C ALA A 506 -2.14 -25.22 21.45
N THR A 507 -1.12 -26.04 21.23
CA THR A 507 -0.91 -27.31 21.96
C THR A 507 -0.02 -27.10 23.17
N GLU A 508 -0.02 -28.08 24.11
CA GLU A 508 0.85 -28.05 25.28
C GLU A 508 2.33 -27.94 24.89
N SER A 509 2.74 -28.54 23.77
CA SER A 509 4.11 -28.47 23.26
C SER A 509 4.61 -27.04 22.96
N PHE A 510 3.72 -26.13 22.63
CA PHE A 510 4.08 -24.72 22.43
C PHE A 510 4.55 -24.05 23.72
N PHE A 511 3.97 -24.42 24.86
CA PHE A 511 4.28 -23.84 26.16
C PHE A 511 5.45 -24.52 26.91
N LEU A 512 5.85 -25.73 26.53
CA LEU A 512 6.92 -26.50 27.17
C LEU A 512 8.34 -25.88 27.05
N GLY A 513 8.50 -24.76 26.43
CA GLY A 513 9.76 -23.99 26.33
C GLY A 513 9.79 -22.70 27.15
N GLN A 514 8.80 -22.45 28.01
CA GLN A 514 8.66 -21.19 28.77
C GLN A 514 9.04 -21.31 30.26
N SER A 515 9.63 -22.44 30.71
CA SER A 515 10.05 -22.66 32.10
C SER A 515 11.51 -22.32 32.34
#